data_6dd32e1b49ebc50630d4b4ed993a650c
#
_entry.id   6dd32e1b49ebc50630d4b4ed993a650c
#
_cell.length_a   1.000
_cell.length_b   1.000
_cell.length_c   1.000
_cell.angle_alpha   90.00
_cell.angle_beta   90.00
_cell.angle_gamma   90.00
#
_symmetry.space_group_name_H-M   'P 1'
#
loop_
_entity.id
_entity.type
_entity.pdbx_description
1 polymer ?
#
loop_
_entity_poly.entity_id
_entity_poly.type
_entity_poly.pdbx_seq_one_letter_code
_entity_poly.pdbx_strand_id
1 'polypeptide(L)'
;SVFFWNSGGTVDGNILPERKAQKRCFMFGDFLCSKFRTGGFHMKQITGNKLLVKALKEEGVEYLFGYPGACTIDISDELYKQDEIKIVLPRHEQALVHEADAYARTTGKVGVCLVTSGPGATNLVTGLATANYDSVPLVCFTGQVARHLIGNDAFQEVDIVGITRSITKYGVTVRNREDLGRIIKEAFYIARTGKPGPVLIDLP
;
A
#
# COMPACT_ATOMS: atom_id res chain seq x y z
N SER A 1 -15.10 22.38 2.22
CA SER A 1 -15.01 21.54 3.42
C SER A 1 -14.00 20.47 3.14
N VAL A 2 -12.82 20.59 3.71
CA VAL A 2 -11.76 19.59 3.60
C VAL A 2 -12.14 18.47 4.57
N PHE A 3 -12.55 17.32 4.06
CA PHE A 3 -12.80 16.17 4.91
C PHE A 3 -11.48 15.43 5.14
N PHE A 4 -10.98 15.55 6.36
CA PHE A 4 -9.85 14.78 6.84
C PHE A 4 -10.28 13.34 7.12
N TRP A 5 -9.42 12.41 6.78
CA TRP A 5 -9.55 11.03 7.20
C TRP A 5 -9.38 10.97 8.73
N ASN A 6 -10.47 10.73 9.44
CA ASN A 6 -10.46 10.78 10.89
C ASN A 6 -9.86 9.47 11.43
N SER A 7 -8.64 9.56 11.94
CA SER A 7 -7.87 8.46 12.55
C SER A 7 -8.44 7.93 13.87
N GLY A 8 -9.61 8.44 14.32
CA GLY A 8 -10.17 8.20 15.65
C GLY A 8 -11.32 7.20 15.76
N GLY A 9 -11.62 6.41 14.74
CA GLY A 9 -12.69 5.41 14.82
C GLY A 9 -12.27 4.18 15.63
N THR A 10 -12.72 4.10 16.89
CA THR A 10 -12.73 2.86 17.67
C THR A 10 -13.63 1.84 16.99
N VAL A 11 -13.10 0.64 16.77
CA VAL A 11 -13.90 -0.50 16.30
C VAL A 11 -14.69 -1.02 17.50
N ASP A 12 -16.02 -0.84 17.46
CA ASP A 12 -16.92 -1.46 18.45
C ASP A 12 -16.74 -2.98 18.45
N GLY A 13 -16.60 -3.49 19.66
CA GLY A 13 -16.26 -4.87 19.93
C GLY A 13 -17.33 -5.88 19.51
N ASN A 14 -17.18 -6.44 18.32
CA ASN A 14 -17.81 -7.70 17.96
C ASN A 14 -16.73 -8.78 17.89
N ILE A 15 -16.60 -9.49 18.99
CA ILE A 15 -15.82 -10.71 19.14
C ILE A 15 -16.43 -11.76 18.22
N LEU A 16 -15.73 -12.12 17.16
CA LEU A 16 -16.10 -13.28 16.35
C LEU A 16 -15.89 -14.56 17.18
N PRO A 17 -16.85 -15.47 17.21
CA PRO A 17 -16.72 -16.70 18.00
C PRO A 17 -15.59 -17.59 17.49
N GLU A 18 -14.82 -18.12 18.41
CA GLU A 18 -13.59 -18.92 18.25
C GLU A 18 -13.65 -20.06 17.20
N ARG A 19 -14.83 -20.49 16.80
CA ARG A 19 -15.00 -21.61 15.84
C ARG A 19 -14.69 -21.28 14.37
N LYS A 20 -14.51 -20.00 13.99
CA LYS A 20 -14.17 -19.62 12.60
C LYS A 20 -12.68 -19.42 12.37
N ALA A 21 -11.88 -19.25 13.39
CA ALA A 21 -10.42 -19.12 13.28
C ALA A 21 -9.73 -20.45 12.93
N GLN A 22 -10.32 -21.58 13.36
CA GLN A 22 -9.70 -22.90 13.21
C GLN A 22 -9.79 -23.51 11.80
N LYS A 23 -10.66 -22.98 10.91
CA LYS A 23 -10.82 -23.52 9.54
C LYS A 23 -9.94 -22.86 8.46
N ARG A 24 -9.21 -21.80 8.78
CA ARG A 24 -8.33 -21.10 7.80
C ARG A 24 -6.84 -21.43 7.92
N CYS A 25 -6.46 -22.27 8.87
CA CYS A 25 -5.05 -22.66 9.09
C CYS A 25 -4.59 -23.85 8.23
N PHE A 26 -5.42 -24.41 7.33
CA PHE A 26 -5.16 -25.69 6.67
C PHE A 26 -4.51 -25.60 5.28
N MET A 27 -3.97 -24.45 4.85
CA MET A 27 -3.42 -24.33 3.50
C MET A 27 -1.98 -23.79 3.40
N PHE A 28 -1.21 -23.75 4.47
CA PHE A 28 0.24 -23.54 4.38
C PHE A 28 0.98 -24.44 5.39
N GLY A 29 1.70 -25.39 4.81
CA GLY A 29 2.62 -26.38 5.34
C GLY A 29 2.93 -26.45 6.85
N ASP A 30 2.95 -27.68 7.35
CA ASP A 30 3.17 -28.16 8.73
C ASP A 30 4.42 -27.70 9.49
N PHE A 31 5.11 -26.63 9.08
CA PHE A 31 6.38 -26.23 9.69
C PHE A 31 6.31 -25.13 10.74
N LEU A 32 5.16 -24.53 10.98
CA LEU A 32 5.01 -23.41 11.92
C LEU A 32 4.05 -23.64 13.10
N CYS A 33 3.44 -24.83 13.22
CA CYS A 33 2.43 -25.09 14.23
C CYS A 33 2.96 -25.55 15.59
N SER A 34 4.27 -25.83 15.76
CA SER A 34 4.80 -26.44 17.00
C SER A 34 5.29 -25.46 18.08
N LYS A 35 5.17 -24.14 17.88
CA LYS A 35 5.65 -23.14 18.87
C LYS A 35 4.58 -22.22 19.48
N PHE A 36 3.29 -22.43 19.23
CA PHE A 36 2.25 -21.65 19.88
C PHE A 36 1.71 -22.33 21.15
N ARG A 37 2.46 -22.25 22.24
CA ARG A 37 1.92 -22.48 23.60
C ARG A 37 1.19 -21.22 24.05
N THR A 38 -0.12 -21.33 24.22
CA THR A 38 -1.03 -20.62 25.14
C THR A 38 -0.49 -19.36 25.85
N GLY A 39 -0.21 -18.31 25.11
CA GLY A 39 -0.15 -16.96 25.62
C GLY A 39 -1.29 -16.19 24.96
N GLY A 40 -2.16 -15.56 25.72
CA GLY A 40 -3.26 -14.77 25.18
C GLY A 40 -2.74 -13.76 24.17
N PHE A 41 -3.20 -13.85 22.92
CA PHE A 41 -2.87 -12.87 21.89
C PHE A 41 -3.51 -11.54 22.28
N HIS A 42 -2.74 -10.65 22.87
CA HIS A 42 -3.12 -9.26 23.03
C HIS A 42 -3.01 -8.61 21.62
N MET A 43 -4.11 -8.57 20.89
CA MET A 43 -4.15 -7.81 19.62
C MET A 43 -3.99 -6.33 19.93
N LYS A 44 -2.82 -5.79 19.63
CA LYS A 44 -2.55 -4.37 19.77
C LYS A 44 -3.25 -3.63 18.62
N GLN A 45 -4.22 -2.79 18.96
CA GLN A 45 -4.84 -1.90 17.96
C GLN A 45 -3.82 -0.88 17.48
N ILE A 46 -3.68 -0.77 16.16
CA ILE A 46 -2.85 0.25 15.50
C ILE A 46 -3.65 0.95 14.41
N THR A 47 -3.30 2.20 14.11
CA THR A 47 -3.91 2.93 13.00
C THR A 47 -3.45 2.36 11.65
N GLY A 48 -4.24 2.58 10.59
CA GLY A 48 -3.87 2.13 9.23
C GLY A 48 -2.54 2.69 8.76
N ASN A 49 -2.24 3.96 9.08
CA ASN A 49 -0.98 4.62 8.72
C ASN A 49 0.23 3.95 9.39
N LYS A 50 0.13 3.62 10.69
CA LYS A 50 1.16 2.87 11.41
C LYS A 50 1.32 1.45 10.86
N LEU A 51 0.21 0.81 10.49
CA LEU A 51 0.25 -0.53 9.87
C LEU A 51 0.96 -0.47 8.52
N LEU A 52 0.67 0.53 7.69
CA LEU A 52 1.35 0.74 6.41
C LEU A 52 2.86 0.87 6.60
N VAL A 53 3.29 1.82 7.44
CA VAL A 53 4.72 2.05 7.69
C VAL A 53 5.41 0.81 8.25
N LYS A 54 4.76 0.10 9.18
CA LYS A 54 5.28 -1.15 9.73
C LYS A 54 5.41 -2.24 8.65
N ALA A 55 4.40 -2.39 7.79
CA ALA A 55 4.44 -3.38 6.72
C ALA A 55 5.54 -3.06 5.69
N LEU A 56 5.76 -1.77 5.35
CA LEU A 56 6.86 -1.36 4.49
C LEU A 56 8.23 -1.70 5.09
N LYS A 57 8.41 -1.50 6.40
CA LYS A 57 9.63 -1.92 7.11
C LYS A 57 9.84 -3.43 7.08
N GLU A 58 8.79 -4.21 7.29
CA GLU A 58 8.84 -5.68 7.22
C GLU A 58 9.16 -6.19 5.82
N GLU A 59 8.78 -5.47 4.76
CA GLU A 59 9.17 -5.78 3.36
C GLU A 59 10.57 -5.27 2.99
N GLY A 60 11.29 -4.64 3.93
CA GLY A 60 12.66 -4.18 3.75
C GLY A 60 12.79 -2.92 2.88
N VAL A 61 11.77 -2.06 2.88
CA VAL A 61 11.78 -0.80 2.15
C VAL A 61 12.75 0.18 2.82
N GLU A 62 13.78 0.59 2.09
CA GLU A 62 14.78 1.58 2.55
C GLU A 62 14.50 2.99 2.03
N TYR A 63 13.96 3.07 0.81
CA TYR A 63 13.62 4.32 0.14
C TYR A 63 12.16 4.30 -0.32
N LEU A 64 11.46 5.38 -0.05
CA LEU A 64 10.13 5.63 -0.56
C LEU A 64 10.15 6.93 -1.35
N PHE A 65 9.74 6.85 -2.61
CA PHE A 65 9.61 8.00 -3.48
C PHE A 65 8.21 8.56 -3.30
N GLY A 66 8.09 9.74 -2.70
CA GLY A 66 6.81 10.27 -2.26
C GLY A 66 6.59 11.72 -2.62
N TYR A 67 5.35 12.06 -3.00
CA TYR A 67 4.89 13.44 -3.13
C TYR A 67 3.65 13.64 -2.26
N PRO A 68 3.72 14.50 -1.23
CA PRO A 68 2.63 14.68 -0.29
C PRO A 68 1.43 15.38 -0.94
N GLY A 69 0.24 15.01 -0.50
CA GLY A 69 -1.01 15.66 -0.89
C GLY A 69 -2.12 15.32 0.10
N ALA A 70 -3.27 15.96 -0.03
CA ALA A 70 -4.34 15.92 0.97
C ALA A 70 -4.71 14.52 1.46
N CYS A 71 -4.79 13.54 0.56
CA CYS A 71 -5.19 12.17 0.91
C CYS A 71 -4.05 11.33 1.53
N THR A 72 -2.82 11.85 1.58
CA THR A 72 -1.65 11.11 2.10
C THR A 72 -0.93 11.84 3.25
N ILE A 73 -1.49 12.94 3.76
CA ILE A 73 -0.89 13.73 4.83
C ILE A 73 -0.61 12.87 6.07
N ASP A 74 -1.61 12.11 6.54
CA ASP A 74 -1.47 11.29 7.74
C ASP A 74 -0.44 10.16 7.58
N ILE A 75 -0.31 9.62 6.38
CA ILE A 75 0.72 8.62 6.05
C ILE A 75 2.09 9.29 6.07
N SER A 76 2.21 10.48 5.47
CA SER A 76 3.45 11.24 5.44
C SER A 76 3.90 11.66 6.85
N ASP A 77 2.96 12.06 7.71
CA ASP A 77 3.23 12.35 9.11
C ASP A 77 3.76 11.13 9.89
N GLU A 78 3.20 9.95 9.62
CA GLU A 78 3.69 8.72 10.25
C GLU A 78 5.06 8.29 9.71
N LEU A 79 5.32 8.51 8.42
CA LEU A 79 6.65 8.29 7.82
C LEU A 79 7.69 9.26 8.38
N TYR A 80 7.32 10.49 8.71
CA TYR A 80 8.22 11.49 9.31
C TYR A 80 8.66 11.11 10.73
N LYS A 81 7.89 10.29 11.46
CA LYS A 81 8.19 9.86 12.84
C LYS A 81 9.21 8.72 12.95
N GLN A 82 9.82 8.32 11.84
CA GLN A 82 10.76 7.21 11.80
C GLN A 82 11.92 7.51 10.83
N ASP A 83 13.10 6.89 11.06
CA ASP A 83 14.34 7.15 10.31
C ASP A 83 14.78 5.97 9.42
N GLU A 84 14.09 4.83 9.48
CA GLU A 84 14.48 3.61 8.77
C GLU A 84 14.16 3.69 7.26
N ILE A 85 13.03 4.32 6.90
CA ILE A 85 12.64 4.54 5.51
C ILE A 85 12.97 5.99 5.15
N LYS A 86 13.86 6.18 4.19
CA LYS A 86 14.21 7.49 3.66
C LYS A 86 13.22 7.94 2.61
N ILE A 87 12.70 9.16 2.73
CA ILE A 87 11.76 9.71 1.75
C ILE A 87 12.54 10.54 0.74
N VAL A 88 12.35 10.24 -0.54
CA VAL A 88 12.83 11.04 -1.67
C VAL A 88 11.66 11.84 -2.21
N LEU A 89 11.80 13.17 -2.20
CA LEU A 89 10.77 14.12 -2.63
C LEU A 89 11.20 14.80 -3.95
N PRO A 90 10.82 14.29 -5.12
CA PRO A 90 10.99 15.00 -6.39
C PRO A 90 9.93 16.09 -6.56
N ARG A 91 10.03 16.86 -7.65
CA ARG A 91 9.10 17.98 -7.90
C ARG A 91 7.85 17.61 -8.71
N HIS A 92 7.75 16.36 -9.15
CA HIS A 92 6.63 15.88 -9.96
C HIS A 92 6.50 14.36 -9.84
N GLU A 93 5.27 13.85 -9.80
CA GLU A 93 5.01 12.42 -9.56
C GLU A 93 5.49 11.53 -10.72
N GLN A 94 5.54 12.05 -11.95
CA GLN A 94 6.13 11.32 -13.06
C GLN A 94 7.63 11.11 -12.86
N ALA A 95 8.36 12.11 -12.38
CA ALA A 95 9.77 11.96 -12.04
C ALA A 95 9.95 10.94 -10.89
N LEU A 96 9.08 11.01 -9.90
CA LEU A 96 9.04 10.12 -8.74
C LEU A 96 8.97 8.64 -9.14
N VAL A 97 8.07 8.28 -10.04
CA VAL A 97 7.94 6.88 -10.48
C VAL A 97 9.13 6.44 -11.32
N HIS A 98 9.74 7.33 -12.11
CA HIS A 98 10.97 7.02 -12.84
C HIS A 98 12.20 6.88 -11.92
N GLU A 99 12.27 7.65 -10.83
CA GLU A 99 13.30 7.47 -9.79
C GLU A 99 13.15 6.13 -9.08
N ALA A 100 11.92 5.72 -8.75
CA ALA A 100 11.64 4.40 -8.19
C ALA A 100 11.99 3.25 -9.17
N ASP A 101 11.71 3.43 -10.46
CA ASP A 101 12.09 2.50 -11.53
C ASP A 101 13.63 2.38 -11.62
N ALA A 102 14.35 3.50 -11.64
CA ALA A 102 15.81 3.50 -11.66
C ALA A 102 16.40 2.84 -10.42
N TYR A 103 15.82 3.10 -9.24
CA TYR A 103 16.22 2.43 -7.99
C TYR A 103 16.03 0.92 -8.09
N ALA A 104 14.89 0.46 -8.58
CA ALA A 104 14.63 -0.97 -8.73
C ALA A 104 15.62 -1.65 -9.71
N ARG A 105 15.91 -1.01 -10.84
CA ARG A 105 16.88 -1.53 -11.83
C ARG A 105 18.30 -1.62 -11.28
N THR A 106 18.72 -0.63 -10.50
CA THR A 106 20.10 -0.55 -10.03
C THR A 106 20.35 -1.40 -8.77
N THR A 107 19.35 -1.59 -7.94
CA THR A 107 19.49 -2.31 -6.66
C THR A 107 18.95 -3.72 -6.67
N GLY A 108 18.08 -4.06 -7.63
CA GLY A 108 17.32 -5.32 -7.63
C GLY A 108 16.20 -5.38 -6.59
N LYS A 109 15.94 -4.28 -5.86
CA LYS A 109 14.86 -4.18 -4.87
C LYS A 109 13.58 -3.64 -5.52
N VAL A 110 12.46 -3.78 -4.82
CA VAL A 110 11.19 -3.20 -5.29
C VAL A 110 11.22 -1.68 -5.09
N GLY A 111 10.93 -0.92 -6.14
CA GLY A 111 10.74 0.54 -6.04
C GLY A 111 9.37 0.85 -5.43
N VAL A 112 9.32 1.77 -4.48
CA VAL A 112 8.08 2.09 -3.74
C VAL A 112 7.72 3.55 -3.93
N CYS A 113 6.48 3.80 -4.39
CA CYS A 113 5.93 5.13 -4.62
C CYS A 113 4.76 5.42 -3.68
N LEU A 114 4.63 6.69 -3.27
CA LEU A 114 3.45 7.18 -2.55
C LEU A 114 3.04 8.55 -3.11
N VAL A 115 1.82 8.64 -3.62
CA VAL A 115 1.26 9.88 -4.19
C VAL A 115 -0.18 10.07 -3.73
N THR A 116 -0.67 11.31 -3.85
CA THR A 116 -2.07 11.64 -3.54
C THR A 116 -3.04 11.13 -4.62
N SER A 117 -4.32 11.31 -4.39
CA SER A 117 -5.42 10.97 -5.31
C SER A 117 -5.41 11.84 -6.58
N GLY A 118 -6.27 11.50 -7.53
CA GLY A 118 -6.54 12.29 -8.73
C GLY A 118 -5.30 12.59 -9.56
N PRO A 119 -4.92 13.88 -9.70
CA PRO A 119 -3.80 14.26 -10.55
C PRO A 119 -2.46 13.65 -10.10
N GLY A 120 -2.25 13.46 -8.79
CA GLY A 120 -1.05 12.78 -8.29
C GLY A 120 -0.98 11.33 -8.74
N ALA A 121 -2.08 10.61 -8.63
CA ALA A 121 -2.17 9.22 -9.08
C ALA A 121 -2.03 9.08 -10.60
N THR A 122 -2.70 9.92 -11.38
CA THR A 122 -2.63 9.86 -12.86
C THR A 122 -1.25 10.19 -13.41
N ASN A 123 -0.45 11.01 -12.71
CA ASN A 123 0.93 11.30 -13.10
C ASN A 123 1.86 10.08 -13.01
N LEU A 124 1.46 8.98 -12.34
CA LEU A 124 2.22 7.74 -12.33
C LEU A 124 2.11 6.92 -13.63
N VAL A 125 1.08 7.17 -14.46
CA VAL A 125 0.71 6.30 -15.59
C VAL A 125 1.88 6.03 -16.54
N THR A 126 2.63 7.05 -16.94
CA THR A 126 3.78 6.89 -17.83
C THR A 126 4.85 5.97 -17.24
N GLY A 127 5.21 6.17 -15.98
CA GLY A 127 6.22 5.35 -15.31
C GLY A 127 5.73 3.91 -15.05
N LEU A 128 4.46 3.72 -14.72
CA LEU A 128 3.86 2.38 -14.58
C LEU A 128 3.89 1.63 -15.91
N ALA A 129 3.55 2.30 -17.04
CA ALA A 129 3.64 1.71 -18.36
C ALA A 129 5.07 1.28 -18.69
N THR A 130 6.05 2.15 -18.46
CA THR A 130 7.48 1.85 -18.65
C THR A 130 7.90 0.62 -17.83
N ALA A 131 7.60 0.62 -16.52
CA ALA A 131 7.95 -0.47 -15.63
C ALA A 131 7.30 -1.80 -16.02
N ASN A 132 6.07 -1.78 -16.52
CA ASN A 132 5.37 -2.98 -16.97
C ASN A 132 6.00 -3.61 -18.19
N TYR A 133 6.35 -2.79 -19.20
CA TYR A 133 7.02 -3.28 -20.42
C TYR A 133 8.42 -3.80 -20.15
N ASP A 134 9.16 -3.10 -19.30
CA ASP A 134 10.56 -3.44 -18.98
C ASP A 134 10.70 -4.44 -17.83
N SER A 135 9.57 -4.92 -17.27
CA SER A 135 9.58 -5.91 -16.19
C SER A 135 10.26 -5.41 -14.91
N VAL A 136 10.02 -4.16 -14.53
CA VAL A 136 10.58 -3.55 -13.33
C VAL A 136 9.61 -3.67 -12.16
N PRO A 137 10.03 -4.25 -11.02
CA PRO A 137 9.15 -4.42 -9.87
C PRO A 137 8.92 -3.10 -9.13
N LEU A 138 7.69 -2.60 -9.15
CA LEU A 138 7.25 -1.42 -8.41
C LEU A 138 6.03 -1.74 -7.56
N VAL A 139 5.92 -1.09 -6.40
CA VAL A 139 4.68 -1.02 -5.60
C VAL A 139 4.32 0.45 -5.42
N CYS A 140 3.23 0.87 -6.04
CA CYS A 140 2.77 2.24 -6.00
C CYS A 140 1.52 2.36 -5.13
N PHE A 141 1.60 3.22 -4.12
CA PHE A 141 0.47 3.59 -3.27
C PHE A 141 -0.11 4.91 -3.76
N THR A 142 -1.42 4.93 -4.00
CA THR A 142 -2.15 6.14 -4.32
C THR A 142 -3.13 6.46 -3.20
N GLY A 143 -3.22 7.71 -2.79
CA GLY A 143 -4.32 8.14 -1.94
C GLY A 143 -5.62 8.10 -2.74
N GLN A 144 -6.75 7.95 -2.06
CA GLN A 144 -8.08 8.02 -2.64
C GLN A 144 -8.99 8.86 -1.75
N VAL A 145 -10.11 9.31 -2.28
CA VAL A 145 -11.15 9.95 -1.49
C VAL A 145 -11.76 8.97 -0.50
N ALA A 146 -12.36 9.48 0.57
CA ALA A 146 -13.00 8.62 1.58
C ALA A 146 -14.00 7.66 0.93
N ARG A 147 -14.06 6.42 1.43
CA ARG A 147 -14.83 5.31 0.84
C ARG A 147 -16.27 5.64 0.45
N HIS A 148 -16.96 6.45 1.26
CA HIS A 148 -18.36 6.84 1.01
C HIS A 148 -18.51 7.88 -0.11
N LEU A 149 -17.41 8.47 -0.56
CA LEU A 149 -17.38 9.45 -1.66
C LEU A 149 -17.02 8.81 -3.00
N ILE A 150 -16.46 7.60 -3.00
CA ILE A 150 -16.06 6.91 -4.24
C ILE A 150 -17.29 6.69 -5.13
N GLY A 151 -17.20 7.12 -6.39
CA GLY A 151 -18.27 7.06 -7.38
C GLY A 151 -19.24 8.26 -7.34
N ASN A 152 -18.90 9.33 -6.63
CA ASN A 152 -19.72 10.53 -6.51
C ASN A 152 -19.05 11.78 -7.11
N ASP A 153 -18.06 11.60 -7.99
CA ASP A 153 -17.29 12.70 -8.62
C ASP A 153 -16.72 13.70 -7.59
N ALA A 154 -16.19 13.15 -6.49
CA ALA A 154 -15.61 13.96 -5.43
C ALA A 154 -14.34 14.69 -5.90
N PHE A 155 -13.95 15.76 -5.18
CA PHE A 155 -12.74 16.52 -5.52
C PHE A 155 -11.49 15.61 -5.57
N GLN A 156 -10.80 15.63 -6.70
CA GLN A 156 -9.62 14.78 -6.99
C GLN A 156 -9.90 13.27 -6.92
N GLU A 157 -11.14 12.85 -7.11
CA GLU A 157 -11.46 11.44 -7.30
C GLU A 157 -11.06 10.99 -8.71
N VAL A 158 -10.50 9.77 -8.80
CA VAL A 158 -10.24 9.10 -10.07
C VAL A 158 -10.22 7.58 -9.88
N ASP A 159 -10.77 6.82 -10.82
CA ASP A 159 -10.61 5.36 -10.86
C ASP A 159 -9.22 5.00 -11.38
N ILE A 160 -8.21 5.19 -10.54
CA ILE A 160 -6.82 4.92 -10.91
C ILE A 160 -6.57 3.42 -11.17
N VAL A 161 -7.26 2.54 -10.47
CA VAL A 161 -7.17 1.10 -10.70
C VAL A 161 -7.69 0.73 -12.09
N GLY A 162 -8.81 1.33 -12.51
CA GLY A 162 -9.35 1.16 -13.86
C GLY A 162 -8.41 1.69 -14.94
N ILE A 163 -7.88 2.91 -14.74
CA ILE A 163 -6.92 3.55 -15.68
C ILE A 163 -5.66 2.71 -15.85
N THR A 164 -5.12 2.15 -14.77
CA THR A 164 -3.82 1.45 -14.79
C THR A 164 -3.93 -0.06 -15.04
N ARG A 165 -5.13 -0.59 -15.19
CA ARG A 165 -5.38 -2.03 -15.33
C ARG A 165 -4.54 -2.72 -16.42
N SER A 166 -4.34 -2.07 -17.55
CA SER A 166 -3.57 -2.62 -18.69
C SER A 166 -2.06 -2.51 -18.54
N ILE A 167 -1.59 -1.73 -17.59
CA ILE A 167 -0.17 -1.40 -17.38
C ILE A 167 0.34 -1.77 -15.99
N THR A 168 -0.41 -2.57 -15.25
CA THR A 168 -0.02 -3.12 -13.95
C THR A 168 -0.29 -4.61 -13.89
N LYS A 169 0.50 -5.34 -13.13
CA LYS A 169 0.26 -6.77 -12.86
C LYS A 169 -0.96 -6.99 -11.96
N TYR A 170 -1.17 -6.07 -11.04
CA TYR A 170 -2.26 -6.10 -10.08
C TYR A 170 -2.58 -4.69 -9.62
N GLY A 171 -3.85 -4.39 -9.48
CA GLY A 171 -4.34 -3.14 -8.93
C GLY A 171 -5.51 -3.38 -8.00
N VAL A 172 -5.52 -2.75 -6.83
CA VAL A 172 -6.57 -2.95 -5.83
C VAL A 172 -6.84 -1.67 -5.04
N THR A 173 -8.12 -1.36 -4.84
CA THR A 173 -8.55 -0.36 -3.85
C THR A 173 -8.82 -1.07 -2.51
N VAL A 174 -8.17 -0.62 -1.45
CA VAL A 174 -8.31 -1.20 -0.10
C VAL A 174 -9.67 -0.85 0.49
N ARG A 175 -10.58 -1.81 0.52
CA ARG A 175 -11.93 -1.58 1.04
C ARG A 175 -12.06 -1.80 2.54
N ASN A 176 -11.24 -2.68 3.12
CA ASN A 176 -11.24 -2.99 4.54
C ASN A 176 -9.83 -2.81 5.09
N ARG A 177 -9.72 -2.05 6.17
CA ARG A 177 -8.41 -1.77 6.81
C ARG A 177 -7.74 -3.04 7.37
N GLU A 178 -8.52 -4.04 7.74
CA GLU A 178 -8.04 -5.33 8.24
C GLU A 178 -7.26 -6.11 7.17
N ASP A 179 -7.55 -5.86 5.89
CA ASP A 179 -6.88 -6.49 4.77
C ASP A 179 -5.56 -5.81 4.38
N LEU A 180 -5.29 -4.59 4.87
CA LEU A 180 -4.17 -3.76 4.42
C LEU A 180 -2.82 -4.50 4.53
N GLY A 181 -2.51 -5.10 5.67
CA GLY A 181 -1.24 -5.81 5.86
C GLY A 181 -1.08 -7.02 4.90
N ARG A 182 -2.18 -7.75 4.66
CA ARG A 182 -2.20 -8.86 3.70
C ARG A 182 -2.00 -8.34 2.28
N ILE A 183 -2.72 -7.30 1.89
CA ILE A 183 -2.64 -6.69 0.55
C ILE A 183 -1.23 -6.17 0.27
N ILE A 184 -0.56 -5.54 1.22
CA ILE A 184 0.81 -5.06 1.05
C ILE A 184 1.76 -6.24 0.80
N LYS A 185 1.74 -7.27 1.62
CA LYS A 185 2.56 -8.49 1.41
C LYS A 185 2.34 -9.12 0.04
N GLU A 186 1.07 -9.25 -0.34
CA GLU A 186 0.65 -9.80 -1.63
C GLU A 186 1.17 -8.93 -2.79
N ALA A 187 1.10 -7.61 -2.68
CA ALA A 187 1.60 -6.67 -3.67
C ALA A 187 3.12 -6.81 -3.91
N PHE A 188 3.91 -6.86 -2.83
CA PHE A 188 5.35 -7.05 -2.94
C PHE A 188 5.71 -8.42 -3.52
N TYR A 189 4.96 -9.46 -3.15
CA TYR A 189 5.13 -10.79 -3.74
C TYR A 189 4.83 -10.79 -5.24
N ILE A 190 3.70 -10.22 -5.66
CA ILE A 190 3.29 -10.14 -7.07
C ILE A 190 4.29 -9.30 -7.88
N ALA A 191 4.76 -8.16 -7.34
CA ALA A 191 5.67 -7.28 -8.04
C ALA A 191 6.99 -7.99 -8.45
N ARG A 192 7.53 -8.86 -7.61
CA ARG A 192 8.84 -9.50 -7.82
C ARG A 192 8.79 -10.93 -8.33
N THR A 193 7.63 -11.59 -8.41
CA THR A 193 7.53 -12.99 -8.81
C THR A 193 7.06 -13.17 -10.26
N GLY A 194 7.46 -14.27 -10.90
CA GLY A 194 7.22 -14.52 -12.32
C GLY A 194 7.88 -13.43 -13.18
N LYS A 195 7.17 -12.87 -14.17
CA LYS A 195 7.61 -11.63 -14.83
C LYS A 195 7.46 -10.48 -13.83
N PRO A 196 8.54 -9.84 -13.36
CA PRO A 196 8.41 -8.69 -12.48
C PRO A 196 7.60 -7.56 -13.11
N GLY A 197 7.06 -6.67 -12.30
CA GLY A 197 6.30 -5.55 -12.83
C GLY A 197 5.57 -4.74 -11.76
N PRO A 198 4.90 -3.65 -12.14
CA PRO A 198 4.27 -2.73 -11.21
C PRO A 198 2.96 -3.27 -10.65
N VAL A 199 2.73 -2.95 -9.38
CA VAL A 199 1.49 -3.17 -8.64
C VAL A 199 1.00 -1.84 -8.07
N LEU A 200 -0.31 -1.62 -8.10
CA LEU A 200 -0.92 -0.40 -7.57
C LEU A 200 -1.87 -0.74 -6.42
N ILE A 201 -1.71 -0.02 -5.31
CA ILE A 201 -2.59 -0.10 -4.13
C ILE A 201 -3.21 1.27 -3.90
N ASP A 202 -4.52 1.35 -4.05
CA ASP A 202 -5.29 2.57 -3.87
C ASP A 202 -5.89 2.61 -2.45
N LEU A 203 -5.64 3.71 -1.72
CA LEU A 203 -5.89 3.86 -0.29
C LEU A 203 -6.97 4.93 -0.03
N PRO A 204 -8.24 4.54 0.14
CA PRO A 204 -9.31 5.46 0.54
C PRO A 204 -9.22 5.88 2.00
#